data_7d13c907c7790855344aa1d438b67568
#
_entry.id   7d13c907c7790855344aa1d438b67568
#
_cell.length_a   1.000
_cell.length_b   1.000
_cell.length_c   1.000
_cell.angle_alpha   90.00
_cell.angle_beta   90.00
_cell.angle_gamma   90.00
#
_symmetry.space_group_name_H-M   'P 1'
#
loop_
_entity.id
_entity.type
_entity.pdbx_description
1 polymer ?
#
loop_
_entity_poly.entity_id
_entity_poly.type
_entity_poly.pdbx_seq_one_letter_code
_entity_poly.pdbx_strand_id
1 'polypeptide(L)'
;MQTQLAYILRINKEISEEYAQAAMDSCHWVGIKWETFDGWCDIPGVLAWAKSDINLTINEGRPITLPPADYPYEPNENLNAAEKAECCTVGHAAIWKLIAEGEEDVGIVLEHDALMLTDIPIDIPEGKIVVLGYKLPDPSRYDHERAGPPTEFIDIDGHEGAHAYAMTKATARTLVDEIENGGRLGCVDNAYFILNQRRTSVPLCIASPTPAIGWLRQSTIWGGSAYRNYEFI
;
A
#
# COMPACT_ATOMS: atom_id res chain seq x y z
N MET A 1 15.20 0.02 18.70
CA MET A 1 13.92 -0.39 18.06
C MET A 1 13.41 0.82 17.31
N GLN A 2 13.15 0.67 16.02
CA GLN A 2 12.65 1.73 15.15
C GLN A 2 11.23 2.14 15.58
N THR A 3 10.93 3.44 15.52
CA THR A 3 9.57 3.94 15.66
C THR A 3 8.77 3.64 14.41
N GLN A 4 7.50 3.21 14.56
CA GLN A 4 6.67 2.73 13.45
C GLN A 4 5.33 3.45 13.42
N LEU A 5 4.86 3.79 12.22
CA LEU A 5 3.53 4.33 11.95
C LEU A 5 2.90 3.60 10.76
N ALA A 6 1.70 3.09 10.94
CA ALA A 6 0.92 2.49 9.86
C ALA A 6 0.01 3.54 9.20
N TYR A 7 0.06 3.62 7.87
CA TYR A 7 -0.85 4.39 7.04
C TYR A 7 -1.85 3.44 6.40
N ILE A 8 -3.11 3.60 6.73
CA ILE A 8 -4.21 2.77 6.23
C ILE A 8 -4.87 3.49 5.06
N LEU A 9 -4.60 3.01 3.85
CA LEU A 9 -5.15 3.55 2.61
C LEU A 9 -6.60 3.09 2.44
N ARG A 10 -7.52 4.03 2.47
CA ARG A 10 -8.96 3.80 2.23
C ARG A 10 -9.50 4.76 1.17
N ILE A 11 -10.70 4.51 0.70
CA ILE A 11 -11.43 5.42 -0.18
C ILE A 11 -12.77 5.79 0.45
N ASN A 12 -13.35 6.90 0.03
CA ASN A 12 -14.65 7.39 0.55
C ASN A 12 -15.82 6.54 0.03
N LYS A 13 -15.89 5.29 0.51
CA LYS A 13 -16.98 4.32 0.28
C LYS A 13 -17.23 3.54 1.54
N GLU A 14 -18.49 3.30 1.88
CA GLU A 14 -18.91 2.59 3.09
C GLU A 14 -18.17 1.26 3.28
N ILE A 15 -18.05 0.46 2.22
CA ILE A 15 -17.34 -0.82 2.26
C ILE A 15 -15.84 -0.65 2.56
N SER A 16 -15.22 0.40 2.05
CA SER A 16 -13.80 0.68 2.31
C SER A 16 -13.59 1.19 3.73
N GLU A 17 -14.52 1.96 4.24
CA GLU A 17 -14.49 2.44 5.62
C GLU A 17 -14.69 1.30 6.62
N GLU A 18 -15.63 0.36 6.34
CA GLU A 18 -15.83 -0.84 7.16
C GLU A 18 -14.55 -1.69 7.23
N TYR A 19 -13.90 -1.91 6.09
CA TYR A 19 -12.67 -2.70 6.06
C TYR A 19 -11.50 -1.97 6.73
N ALA A 20 -11.36 -0.67 6.49
CA ALA A 20 -10.35 0.15 7.13
C ALA A 20 -10.51 0.16 8.66
N GLN A 21 -11.75 0.08 9.19
CA GLN A 21 -11.98 -0.05 10.62
C GLN A 21 -11.36 -1.34 11.16
N ALA A 22 -11.51 -2.47 10.46
CA ALA A 22 -10.88 -3.72 10.87
C ALA A 22 -9.34 -3.63 10.81
N ALA A 23 -8.79 -2.94 9.81
CA ALA A 23 -7.35 -2.67 9.73
C ALA A 23 -6.86 -1.82 10.92
N MET A 24 -7.58 -0.74 11.26
CA MET A 24 -7.28 0.10 12.43
C MET A 24 -7.32 -0.70 13.73
N ASP A 25 -8.36 -1.51 13.92
CA ASP A 25 -8.53 -2.36 15.10
C ASP A 25 -7.36 -3.36 15.19
N SER A 26 -6.95 -3.95 14.08
CA SER A 26 -5.82 -4.88 14.05
C SER A 26 -4.50 -4.21 14.45
N CYS A 27 -4.22 -3.00 13.96
CA CYS A 27 -3.06 -2.21 14.36
C CYS A 27 -3.10 -1.90 15.87
N HIS A 28 -4.26 -1.49 16.38
CA HIS A 28 -4.45 -1.23 17.81
C HIS A 28 -4.14 -2.47 18.66
N TRP A 29 -4.62 -3.64 18.24
CA TRP A 29 -4.41 -4.91 18.95
C TRP A 29 -2.94 -5.31 19.06
N VAL A 30 -2.16 -5.05 18.01
CA VAL A 30 -0.72 -5.37 18.00
C VAL A 30 0.17 -4.22 18.50
N GLY A 31 -0.44 -3.10 18.92
CA GLY A 31 0.28 -1.96 19.53
C GLY A 31 1.00 -1.06 18.52
N ILE A 32 0.65 -1.11 17.24
CA ILE A 32 1.18 -0.24 16.20
C ILE A 32 0.34 1.03 16.12
N LYS A 33 0.99 2.21 16.16
CA LYS A 33 0.33 3.49 15.86
C LYS A 33 -0.15 3.50 14.43
N TRP A 34 -1.29 4.14 14.17
CA TRP A 34 -1.84 4.22 12.83
C TRP A 34 -2.50 5.56 12.53
N GLU A 35 -2.56 5.89 11.25
CA GLU A 35 -3.31 6.99 10.66
C GLU A 35 -4.04 6.50 9.40
N THR A 36 -5.19 7.08 9.09
CA THR A 36 -5.89 6.80 7.84
C THR A 36 -5.42 7.76 6.76
N PHE A 37 -5.29 7.26 5.54
CA PHE A 37 -5.04 8.06 4.35
C PHE A 37 -6.20 7.88 3.37
N ASP A 38 -6.88 8.97 3.03
CA ASP A 38 -8.00 8.96 2.10
C ASP A 38 -7.47 8.98 0.65
N GLY A 39 -7.53 7.83 0.00
CA GLY A 39 -7.15 7.65 -1.39
C GLY A 39 -8.14 8.33 -2.34
N TRP A 40 -7.69 8.67 -3.53
CA TRP A 40 -8.44 9.47 -4.50
C TRP A 40 -9.25 8.67 -5.52
N CYS A 41 -9.28 7.38 -5.38
CA CYS A 41 -10.11 6.53 -6.23
C CYS A 41 -11.58 6.97 -6.08
N ASP A 42 -12.28 7.13 -7.19
CA ASP A 42 -13.69 7.56 -7.24
C ASP A 42 -13.96 9.05 -6.91
N ILE A 43 -12.94 9.91 -6.87
CA ILE A 43 -13.10 11.34 -6.63
C ILE A 43 -13.08 12.10 -7.96
N PRO A 44 -14.13 12.85 -8.34
CA PRO A 44 -14.18 13.60 -9.58
C PRO A 44 -13.02 14.60 -9.71
N GLY A 45 -12.37 14.60 -10.87
CA GLY A 45 -11.28 15.52 -11.16
C GLY A 45 -9.94 15.21 -10.48
N VAL A 46 -9.90 14.33 -9.48
CA VAL A 46 -8.67 13.97 -8.79
C VAL A 46 -7.68 13.27 -9.71
N LEU A 47 -8.15 12.38 -10.58
CA LEU A 47 -7.27 11.73 -11.52
C LEU A 47 -6.60 12.75 -12.47
N ALA A 48 -7.36 13.75 -12.94
CA ALA A 48 -6.79 14.81 -13.77
C ALA A 48 -5.80 15.68 -12.97
N TRP A 49 -6.12 15.99 -11.73
CA TRP A 49 -5.24 16.73 -10.82
C TRP A 49 -3.98 15.91 -10.52
N ALA A 50 -4.13 14.66 -10.13
CA ALA A 50 -3.01 13.76 -9.85
C ALA A 50 -2.08 13.60 -11.07
N LYS A 51 -2.64 13.42 -12.25
CA LYS A 51 -1.87 13.37 -13.50
C LYS A 51 -1.12 14.66 -13.80
N SER A 52 -1.67 15.82 -13.43
CA SER A 52 -1.00 17.10 -13.63
C SER A 52 0.13 17.35 -12.64
N ASP A 53 -0.03 16.93 -11.40
CA ASP A 53 0.91 17.19 -10.32
C ASP A 53 2.00 16.12 -10.17
N ILE A 54 1.62 14.86 -10.38
CA ILE A 54 2.52 13.72 -10.17
C ILE A 54 3.14 13.25 -11.48
N ASN A 55 2.56 13.69 -12.60
CA ASN A 55 2.99 13.31 -13.93
C ASN A 55 3.11 11.80 -14.13
N LEU A 56 2.01 11.09 -13.93
CA LEU A 56 1.93 9.63 -14.00
C LEU A 56 2.42 9.02 -15.33
N THR A 57 2.51 9.80 -16.38
CA THR A 57 2.80 9.27 -17.72
C THR A 57 4.15 9.68 -18.27
N ILE A 58 4.66 10.83 -17.87
CA ILE A 58 5.89 11.40 -18.43
C ILE A 58 6.62 12.15 -17.33
N ASN A 59 7.89 11.97 -17.28
CA ASN A 59 8.78 12.65 -16.36
C ASN A 59 8.90 14.14 -16.67
N GLU A 60 8.35 15.00 -15.85
CA GLU A 60 8.58 16.44 -15.90
C GLU A 60 9.30 16.95 -14.64
N GLY A 61 9.72 16.05 -13.75
CA GLY A 61 10.44 16.42 -12.54
C GLY A 61 9.61 17.24 -11.56
N ARG A 62 8.29 17.07 -11.54
CA ARG A 62 7.43 17.77 -10.59
C ARG A 62 7.34 17.00 -9.28
N PRO A 63 7.43 17.68 -8.14
CA PRO A 63 7.25 17.02 -6.85
C PRO A 63 5.82 16.47 -6.71
N ILE A 64 5.68 15.37 -5.99
CA ILE A 64 4.39 14.85 -5.56
C ILE A 64 3.79 15.83 -4.56
N THR A 65 2.60 16.34 -4.86
CA THR A 65 1.83 17.19 -3.96
C THR A 65 0.53 16.48 -3.57
N LEU A 66 0.14 16.65 -2.31
CA LEU A 66 -1.15 16.15 -1.85
C LEU A 66 -2.25 17.15 -2.19
N PRO A 67 -3.47 16.70 -2.51
CA PRO A 67 -4.60 17.60 -2.67
C PRO A 67 -4.82 18.41 -1.39
N PRO A 68 -5.35 19.63 -1.50
CA PRO A 68 -5.77 20.41 -0.33
C PRO A 68 -6.74 19.60 0.54
N ALA A 69 -6.70 19.82 1.85
CA ALA A 69 -7.58 19.13 2.80
C ALA A 69 -9.07 19.40 2.57
N ASP A 70 -9.39 20.51 1.93
CA ASP A 70 -10.74 20.93 1.55
C ASP A 70 -11.13 20.54 0.11
N TYR A 71 -10.33 19.69 -0.55
CA TYR A 71 -10.65 19.20 -1.89
C TYR A 71 -11.98 18.47 -1.88
N PRO A 72 -12.93 18.81 -2.78
CA PRO A 72 -14.26 18.22 -2.75
C PRO A 72 -14.23 16.75 -3.15
N TYR A 73 -14.66 15.90 -2.24
CA TYR A 73 -14.78 14.47 -2.46
C TYR A 73 -16.15 14.14 -3.04
N GLU A 74 -16.21 13.88 -4.32
CA GLU A 74 -17.41 13.36 -4.98
C GLU A 74 -17.07 12.01 -5.65
N PRO A 75 -17.77 10.92 -5.36
CA PRO A 75 -17.52 9.62 -5.99
C PRO A 75 -17.66 9.70 -7.51
N ASN A 76 -16.72 9.13 -8.24
CA ASN A 76 -16.81 8.97 -9.70
C ASN A 76 -16.89 7.48 -10.06
N GLU A 77 -18.10 7.00 -10.20
CA GLU A 77 -18.36 5.59 -10.55
C GLU A 77 -18.01 5.23 -12.00
N ASN A 78 -17.70 6.23 -12.82
CA ASN A 78 -17.39 6.05 -14.23
C ASN A 78 -15.89 5.72 -14.51
N LEU A 79 -15.04 5.69 -13.48
CA LEU A 79 -13.66 5.30 -13.65
C LEU A 79 -13.56 3.83 -14.06
N ASN A 80 -12.82 3.58 -15.13
CA ASN A 80 -12.48 2.21 -15.52
C ASN A 80 -11.40 1.61 -14.59
N ALA A 81 -11.15 0.30 -14.72
CA ALA A 81 -10.21 -0.40 -13.84
C ALA A 81 -8.78 0.14 -13.92
N ALA A 82 -8.33 0.59 -15.09
CA ALA A 82 -6.99 1.17 -15.25
C ALA A 82 -6.88 2.52 -14.53
N GLU A 83 -7.89 3.36 -14.64
CA GLU A 83 -7.95 4.66 -13.93
C GLU A 83 -7.99 4.48 -12.40
N LYS A 84 -8.74 3.49 -11.93
CA LYS A 84 -8.74 3.13 -10.50
C LYS A 84 -7.38 2.63 -10.03
N ALA A 85 -6.69 1.81 -10.83
CA ALA A 85 -5.34 1.34 -10.51
C ALA A 85 -4.33 2.48 -10.49
N GLU A 86 -4.46 3.48 -11.38
CA GLU A 86 -3.65 4.69 -11.34
C GLU A 86 -3.92 5.51 -10.07
N CYS A 87 -5.18 5.70 -9.69
CA CYS A 87 -5.54 6.39 -8.44
C CYS A 87 -4.96 5.66 -7.21
N CYS A 88 -5.04 4.34 -7.18
CA CYS A 88 -4.45 3.53 -6.12
C CYS A 88 -2.93 3.78 -6.02
N THR A 89 -2.24 3.75 -7.15
CA THR A 89 -0.78 4.00 -7.20
C THR A 89 -0.42 5.40 -6.72
N VAL A 90 -1.23 6.40 -7.06
CA VAL A 90 -1.05 7.77 -6.56
C VAL A 90 -1.22 7.82 -5.04
N GLY A 91 -2.19 7.10 -4.49
CA GLY A 91 -2.38 6.97 -3.04
C GLY A 91 -1.14 6.39 -2.35
N HIS A 92 -0.60 5.29 -2.89
CA HIS A 92 0.64 4.71 -2.38
C HIS A 92 1.83 5.68 -2.47
N ALA A 93 2.01 6.35 -3.61
CA ALA A 93 3.09 7.32 -3.81
C ALA A 93 3.01 8.50 -2.84
N ALA A 94 1.80 8.99 -2.57
CA ALA A 94 1.58 10.04 -1.57
C ALA A 94 1.92 9.57 -0.15
N ILE A 95 1.57 8.33 0.21
CA ILE A 95 1.97 7.75 1.50
C ILE A 95 3.50 7.61 1.57
N TRP A 96 4.18 7.20 0.49
CA TRP A 96 5.65 7.17 0.49
C TRP A 96 6.26 8.53 0.79
N LYS A 97 5.65 9.61 0.27
CA LYS A 97 6.08 10.96 0.59
C LYS A 97 5.86 11.29 2.07
N LEU A 98 4.70 10.93 2.63
CA LEU A 98 4.44 11.09 4.06
C LEU A 98 5.47 10.35 4.92
N ILE A 99 5.81 9.11 4.57
CA ILE A 99 6.86 8.34 5.24
C ILE A 99 8.22 9.03 5.12
N ALA A 100 8.57 9.49 3.92
CA ALA A 100 9.84 10.15 3.64
C ALA A 100 10.03 11.47 4.41
N GLU A 101 8.95 12.17 4.71
CA GLU A 101 8.91 13.47 5.40
C GLU A 101 8.51 13.37 6.87
N GLY A 102 7.94 12.22 7.30
CA GLY A 102 7.44 11.96 8.64
C GLY A 102 8.51 11.96 9.74
N GLU A 103 8.10 11.78 10.97
CA GLU A 103 8.99 11.73 12.14
C GLU A 103 9.45 10.31 12.47
N GLU A 104 8.63 9.30 12.19
CA GLU A 104 8.92 7.91 12.49
C GLU A 104 10.00 7.33 11.57
N ASP A 105 10.74 6.33 12.08
CA ASP A 105 11.81 5.67 11.34
C ASP A 105 11.29 4.80 10.19
N VAL A 106 10.08 4.23 10.38
CA VAL A 106 9.45 3.26 9.50
C VAL A 106 8.00 3.61 9.25
N GLY A 107 7.60 3.61 7.99
CA GLY A 107 6.21 3.60 7.56
C GLY A 107 5.76 2.18 7.18
N ILE A 108 4.60 1.79 7.69
CA ILE A 108 3.87 0.59 7.29
C ILE A 108 2.71 1.06 6.42
N VAL A 109 2.52 0.46 5.26
CA VAL A 109 1.41 0.78 4.35
C VAL A 109 0.45 -0.40 4.34
N LEU A 110 -0.79 -0.14 4.65
CA LEU A 110 -1.88 -1.11 4.62
C LEU A 110 -2.97 -0.62 3.66
N GLU A 111 -3.37 -1.43 2.71
CA GLU A 111 -4.65 -1.22 2.03
C GLU A 111 -5.80 -1.49 3.02
N HIS A 112 -6.96 -0.92 2.78
CA HIS A 112 -8.10 -1.02 3.70
C HIS A 112 -8.50 -2.46 4.07
N ASP A 113 -8.17 -3.45 3.23
CA ASP A 113 -8.46 -4.87 3.43
C ASP A 113 -7.28 -5.68 3.99
N ALA A 114 -6.25 -5.02 4.47
CA ALA A 114 -5.12 -5.66 5.13
C ALA A 114 -5.27 -5.64 6.65
N LEU A 115 -4.91 -6.73 7.30
CA LEU A 115 -4.93 -6.86 8.76
C LEU A 115 -3.53 -7.17 9.29
N MET A 116 -3.13 -6.47 10.35
CA MET A 116 -1.97 -6.84 11.14
C MET A 116 -2.35 -7.99 12.08
N LEU A 117 -1.55 -9.05 12.09
CA LEU A 117 -1.73 -10.22 12.96
C LEU A 117 -0.81 -10.16 14.18
N THR A 118 0.36 -9.55 14.02
CA THR A 118 1.37 -9.38 15.07
C THR A 118 2.10 -8.06 14.87
N ASP A 119 2.87 -7.64 15.88
CA ASP A 119 3.87 -6.58 15.76
C ASP A 119 5.06 -7.00 14.89
N ILE A 120 5.95 -6.04 14.63
CA ILE A 120 7.21 -6.26 13.91
C ILE A 120 8.36 -5.95 14.88
N PRO A 121 8.86 -6.97 15.61
CA PRO A 121 9.82 -6.76 16.71
C PRO A 121 11.26 -6.57 16.24
N ILE A 122 11.54 -6.73 14.93
CA ILE A 122 12.88 -6.59 14.34
C ILE A 122 12.95 -5.34 13.45
N ASP A 123 14.12 -4.75 13.34
CA ASP A 123 14.30 -3.51 12.57
C ASP A 123 14.14 -3.76 11.06
N ILE A 124 13.32 -2.94 10.42
CA ILE A 124 13.12 -2.96 8.96
C ILE A 124 14.41 -2.57 8.26
N PRO A 125 14.89 -3.38 7.28
CA PRO A 125 16.13 -3.11 6.57
C PRO A 125 16.03 -1.85 5.71
N GLU A 126 17.05 -1.01 5.78
CA GLU A 126 17.17 0.14 4.90
C GLU A 126 17.43 -0.29 3.45
N GLY A 127 16.88 0.48 2.51
CA GLY A 127 17.06 0.23 1.07
C GLY A 127 16.21 -0.92 0.52
N LYS A 128 15.24 -1.44 1.28
CA LYS A 128 14.33 -2.50 0.82
C LYS A 128 12.88 -2.15 1.12
N ILE A 129 11.98 -2.64 0.26
CA ILE A 129 10.56 -2.73 0.57
C ILE A 129 10.33 -4.10 1.19
N VAL A 130 9.76 -4.14 2.38
CA VAL A 130 9.44 -5.36 3.11
C VAL A 130 7.99 -5.71 2.92
N VAL A 131 7.68 -6.78 2.21
CA VAL A 131 6.32 -7.32 2.11
C VAL A 131 5.97 -7.97 3.45
N LEU A 132 4.84 -7.57 4.03
CA LEU A 132 4.40 -8.01 5.36
C LEU A 132 3.36 -9.12 5.31
N GLY A 133 2.63 -9.25 4.22
CA GLY A 133 1.53 -10.19 4.12
C GLY A 133 1.31 -10.72 2.72
N TYR A 134 0.55 -11.80 2.64
CA TYR A 134 0.14 -12.40 1.39
C TYR A 134 -1.23 -11.87 0.98
N LYS A 135 -1.41 -11.58 -0.30
CA LYS A 135 -2.71 -11.61 -0.92
C LYS A 135 -2.98 -13.04 -1.34
N LEU A 136 -4.08 -13.58 -0.90
CA LEU A 136 -4.44 -14.95 -1.21
C LEU A 136 -5.52 -15.01 -2.30
N PRO A 137 -5.12 -15.14 -3.56
CA PRO A 137 -6.07 -15.61 -4.55
C PRO A 137 -6.49 -17.07 -4.27
N ASP A 138 -5.68 -17.78 -3.50
CA ASP A 138 -5.90 -19.18 -3.14
C ASP A 138 -5.61 -19.38 -1.66
N PRO A 139 -6.66 -19.47 -0.80
CA PRO A 139 -6.49 -19.69 0.63
C PRO A 139 -5.74 -20.97 0.98
N SER A 140 -5.71 -21.96 0.07
CA SER A 140 -4.95 -23.19 0.29
C SER A 140 -3.44 -22.97 0.30
N ARG A 141 -2.98 -21.82 -0.21
CA ARG A 141 -1.56 -21.39 -0.15
C ARG A 141 -1.24 -20.64 1.13
N TYR A 142 -2.26 -20.29 1.92
CA TYR A 142 -2.02 -19.63 3.20
C TYR A 142 -1.60 -20.67 4.24
N ASP A 143 -0.36 -20.60 4.58
CA ASP A 143 0.18 -21.38 5.68
C ASP A 143 0.05 -20.56 6.96
N HIS A 144 -1.02 -20.81 7.71
CA HIS A 144 -1.26 -20.17 9.00
C HIS A 144 -0.10 -20.40 9.99
N GLU A 145 0.68 -21.47 9.80
CA GLU A 145 1.85 -21.76 10.61
C GLU A 145 2.98 -20.76 10.32
N ARG A 146 2.91 -20.04 9.19
CA ARG A 146 3.86 -18.98 8.84
C ARG A 146 3.42 -17.59 9.27
N ALA A 147 2.24 -17.43 9.82
CA ALA A 147 1.79 -16.17 10.38
C ALA A 147 2.38 -15.98 11.78
N GLY A 148 2.97 -14.82 12.03
CA GLY A 148 3.55 -14.53 13.34
C GLY A 148 4.51 -13.34 13.32
N PRO A 149 5.08 -12.98 14.48
CA PRO A 149 6.07 -11.93 14.53
C PRO A 149 7.30 -12.34 13.72
N PRO A 150 7.77 -11.49 12.78
CA PRO A 150 8.89 -11.83 11.93
C PRO A 150 10.19 -11.96 12.73
N THR A 151 10.98 -12.95 12.35
CA THR A 151 12.32 -13.18 12.90
C THR A 151 13.42 -12.91 11.88
N GLU A 152 13.07 -12.83 10.60
CA GLU A 152 14.00 -12.55 9.51
C GLU A 152 13.25 -11.92 8.31
N PHE A 153 14.03 -11.37 7.36
CA PHE A 153 13.56 -10.88 6.07
C PHE A 153 14.27 -11.66 4.95
N ILE A 154 13.49 -12.26 4.07
CA ILE A 154 13.98 -13.10 2.97
C ILE A 154 13.88 -12.33 1.67
N ASP A 155 14.99 -12.18 0.94
CA ASP A 155 15.00 -11.50 -0.36
C ASP A 155 14.13 -12.25 -1.37
N ILE A 156 13.32 -11.49 -2.12
CA ILE A 156 12.43 -12.01 -3.15
C ILE A 156 12.56 -11.19 -4.43
N ASP A 157 12.30 -11.85 -5.55
CA ASP A 157 12.40 -11.20 -6.87
C ASP A 157 11.14 -10.40 -7.25
N GLY A 158 10.02 -10.65 -6.61
CA GLY A 158 8.75 -9.97 -6.84
C GLY A 158 7.64 -10.53 -5.98
N HIS A 159 6.52 -9.79 -5.92
CA HIS A 159 5.33 -10.16 -5.15
C HIS A 159 4.09 -9.66 -5.88
N GLU A 160 2.98 -10.38 -5.78
CA GLU A 160 1.68 -9.94 -6.27
C GLU A 160 0.92 -9.24 -5.14
N GLY A 161 0.42 -8.02 -5.41
CA GLY A 161 -0.34 -7.22 -4.46
C GLY A 161 0.52 -6.30 -3.59
N ALA A 162 -0.07 -5.17 -3.20
CA ALA A 162 0.56 -4.12 -2.41
C ALA A 162 -0.18 -3.85 -1.09
N HIS A 163 -0.96 -4.82 -0.61
CA HIS A 163 -1.90 -4.62 0.50
C HIS A 163 -1.25 -4.44 1.88
N ALA A 164 -0.04 -4.98 2.09
CA ALA A 164 0.68 -4.81 3.36
C ALA A 164 2.19 -4.84 3.13
N TYR A 165 2.86 -3.74 3.38
CA TYR A 165 4.32 -3.65 3.28
C TYR A 165 4.87 -2.55 4.20
N ALA A 166 6.17 -2.58 4.46
CA ALA A 166 6.86 -1.59 5.26
C ALA A 166 8.15 -1.13 4.58
N MET A 167 8.60 0.06 4.92
CA MET A 167 9.89 0.59 4.51
C MET A 167 10.40 1.64 5.48
N THR A 168 11.71 1.83 5.49
CA THR A 168 12.31 2.94 6.22
C THR A 168 12.06 4.27 5.50
N LYS A 169 12.18 5.36 6.24
CA LYS A 169 12.13 6.72 5.74
C LYS A 169 13.11 6.96 4.57
N ALA A 170 14.33 6.43 4.66
CA ALA A 170 15.33 6.53 3.59
C ALA A 170 14.90 5.76 2.33
N THR A 171 14.31 4.59 2.48
CA THR A 171 13.77 3.81 1.36
C THR A 171 12.60 4.53 0.68
N ALA A 172 11.69 5.09 1.47
CA ALA A 172 10.58 5.88 0.94
C ALA A 172 11.07 7.10 0.16
N ARG A 173 12.11 7.80 0.64
CA ARG A 173 12.75 8.91 -0.07
C ARG A 173 13.29 8.48 -1.43
N THR A 174 13.96 7.31 -1.50
CA THR A 174 14.44 6.78 -2.78
C THR A 174 13.31 6.56 -3.78
N LEU A 175 12.17 6.00 -3.35
CA LEU A 175 11.01 5.81 -4.23
C LEU A 175 10.41 7.14 -4.70
N VAL A 176 10.29 8.12 -3.81
CA VAL A 176 9.81 9.45 -4.16
C VAL A 176 10.76 10.12 -5.16
N ASP A 177 12.07 10.05 -4.93
CA ASP A 177 13.08 10.62 -5.81
C ASP A 177 13.05 9.94 -7.21
N GLU A 178 12.82 8.63 -7.28
CA GLU A 178 12.66 7.92 -8.56
C GLU A 178 11.43 8.45 -9.34
N ILE A 179 10.32 8.72 -8.66
CA ILE A 179 9.11 9.26 -9.29
C ILE A 179 9.35 10.70 -9.75
N GLU A 180 9.91 11.54 -8.91
CA GLU A 180 10.20 12.95 -9.20
C GLU A 180 11.23 13.12 -10.32
N ASN A 181 12.19 12.19 -10.43
CA ASN A 181 13.25 12.19 -11.44
C ASN A 181 12.92 11.35 -12.69
N GLY A 182 11.70 10.91 -12.86
CA GLY A 182 11.29 10.29 -14.09
C GLY A 182 10.80 8.88 -14.02
N GLY A 183 10.51 8.41 -12.85
CA GLY A 183 9.81 7.15 -12.68
C GLY A 183 8.43 7.20 -13.33
N ARG A 184 8.02 6.09 -13.92
CA ARG A 184 6.63 5.93 -14.36
C ARG A 184 5.83 5.36 -13.23
N LEU A 185 4.75 6.03 -12.86
CA LEU A 185 3.70 5.41 -12.07
C LEU A 185 2.81 4.60 -13.02
N GLY A 186 2.76 3.30 -12.81
CA GLY A 186 1.78 2.42 -13.41
C GLY A 186 0.86 1.88 -12.31
N CYS A 187 0.35 0.68 -12.46
CA CYS A 187 -0.21 -0.05 -11.32
C CYS A 187 0.90 -0.34 -10.30
N VAL A 188 0.71 -0.01 -9.03
CA VAL A 188 1.73 -0.16 -7.99
C VAL A 188 2.27 -1.59 -7.93
N ASP A 189 1.40 -2.58 -8.03
CA ASP A 189 1.77 -4.00 -8.07
C ASP A 189 2.75 -4.28 -9.19
N ASN A 190 2.45 -3.81 -10.40
CA ASN A 190 3.26 -4.06 -11.60
C ASN A 190 4.56 -3.28 -11.60
N ALA A 191 4.55 -2.06 -11.05
CA ALA A 191 5.71 -1.18 -11.11
C ALA A 191 6.76 -1.52 -10.05
N TYR A 192 6.33 -1.96 -8.86
CA TYR A 192 7.21 -2.10 -7.71
C TYR A 192 7.27 -3.52 -7.13
N PHE A 193 6.24 -4.34 -7.32
CA PHE A 193 6.10 -5.63 -6.66
C PHE A 193 6.17 -6.83 -7.62
N ILE A 194 5.91 -6.68 -8.91
CA ILE A 194 6.00 -7.78 -9.88
C ILE A 194 7.38 -7.83 -10.54
N LEU A 195 8.05 -8.96 -10.47
CA LEU A 195 9.39 -9.22 -10.97
C LEU A 195 9.64 -8.73 -12.41
N ASN A 196 8.81 -9.19 -13.33
CA ASN A 196 9.00 -8.96 -14.78
C ASN A 196 8.72 -7.51 -15.20
N GLN A 197 8.19 -6.70 -14.31
CA GLN A 197 7.80 -5.31 -14.57
C GLN A 197 8.47 -4.34 -13.63
N ARG A 198 9.43 -4.80 -12.83
CA ARG A 198 10.16 -3.97 -11.87
C ARG A 198 10.74 -2.73 -12.56
N ARG A 199 10.37 -1.58 -12.05
CA ARG A 199 10.80 -0.27 -12.56
C ARG A 199 11.51 0.57 -11.49
N THR A 200 11.55 0.05 -10.26
CA THR A 200 12.31 0.65 -9.16
C THR A 200 13.65 -0.02 -8.97
N SER A 201 14.63 0.75 -8.48
CA SER A 201 15.93 0.22 -8.04
C SER A 201 15.85 -0.43 -6.66
N VAL A 202 14.75 -0.22 -5.92
CA VAL A 202 14.60 -0.72 -4.55
C VAL A 202 14.23 -2.20 -4.57
N PRO A 203 15.06 -3.09 -4.00
CA PRO A 203 14.78 -4.51 -3.91
C PRO A 203 13.68 -4.82 -2.91
N LEU A 204 13.09 -6.01 -3.08
CA LEU A 204 12.03 -6.54 -2.21
C LEU A 204 12.59 -7.61 -1.28
N CYS A 205 12.03 -7.67 -0.10
CA CYS A 205 12.10 -8.84 0.77
C CYS A 205 10.73 -9.10 1.42
N ILE A 206 10.56 -10.28 1.96
CA ILE A 206 9.33 -10.67 2.67
C ILE A 206 9.65 -10.99 4.12
N ALA A 207 8.78 -10.56 5.01
CA ALA A 207 8.85 -10.89 6.42
C ALA A 207 8.55 -12.38 6.66
N SER A 208 9.35 -13.05 7.49
CA SER A 208 9.19 -14.46 7.83
C SER A 208 9.32 -14.68 9.35
N PRO A 209 8.29 -15.19 10.02
CA PRO A 209 6.87 -15.30 9.60
C PRO A 209 6.26 -13.99 9.09
N THR A 210 5.10 -14.05 8.43
CA THR A 210 4.38 -12.85 7.95
C THR A 210 3.54 -12.25 9.06
N PRO A 211 3.71 -10.94 9.38
CA PRO A 211 2.96 -10.27 10.45
C PRO A 211 1.59 -9.75 10.00
N ALA A 212 1.25 -9.80 8.72
CA ALA A 212 0.01 -9.28 8.18
C ALA A 212 -0.62 -10.23 7.16
N ILE A 213 -1.88 -9.99 6.83
CA ILE A 213 -2.64 -10.70 5.80
C ILE A 213 -3.48 -9.72 5.00
N GLY A 214 -3.57 -9.93 3.68
CA GLY A 214 -4.63 -9.33 2.86
C GLY A 214 -5.93 -10.09 3.12
N TRP A 215 -6.89 -9.44 3.75
CA TRP A 215 -8.19 -10.02 4.03
C TRP A 215 -9.09 -9.91 2.80
N LEU A 216 -8.96 -10.85 1.89
CA LEU A 216 -9.57 -10.87 0.57
C LEU A 216 -11.09 -10.67 0.60
N ARG A 217 -11.47 -9.42 0.72
CA ARG A 217 -12.84 -8.96 0.55
C ARG A 217 -13.05 -8.45 -0.88
N GLN A 218 -14.16 -7.86 -1.14
CA GLN A 218 -14.50 -7.32 -2.44
C GLN A 218 -13.50 -6.23 -2.88
N SER A 219 -12.80 -6.44 -3.99
CA SER A 219 -11.91 -5.43 -4.55
C SER A 219 -12.69 -4.18 -4.98
N THR A 220 -12.24 -3.01 -4.57
CA THR A 220 -12.81 -1.72 -4.99
C THR A 220 -12.37 -1.32 -6.40
N ILE A 221 -11.30 -1.94 -6.93
CA ILE A 221 -10.77 -1.68 -8.29
C ILE A 221 -11.49 -2.56 -9.31
N TRP A 222 -11.56 -3.86 -9.09
CA TRP A 222 -11.97 -4.85 -10.09
C TRP A 222 -13.46 -5.22 -10.02
N GLY A 223 -14.22 -4.66 -9.08
CA GLY A 223 -15.65 -4.95 -8.95
C GLY A 223 -15.97 -6.40 -8.64
N GLY A 224 -16.16 -6.71 -7.46
CA GLY A 224 -16.86 -7.77 -6.74
C GLY A 224 -16.96 -9.21 -7.22
N SER A 225 -16.48 -9.61 -8.37
CA SER A 225 -16.76 -10.95 -8.88
C SER A 225 -15.60 -11.95 -8.86
N ALA A 226 -14.40 -11.49 -8.58
CA ALA A 226 -13.20 -12.36 -8.65
C ALA A 226 -12.93 -13.16 -7.37
N TYR A 227 -13.48 -12.74 -6.24
CA TYR A 227 -13.18 -13.37 -4.95
C TYR A 227 -14.47 -13.82 -4.27
N ARG A 228 -14.87 -15.04 -4.52
CA ARG A 228 -16.02 -15.66 -3.86
C ARG A 228 -15.66 -15.99 -2.42
N ASN A 229 -16.50 -15.48 -1.50
CA ASN A 229 -16.81 -15.97 -0.16
C ASN A 229 -15.84 -17.01 0.41
N TYR A 230 -14.76 -16.56 1.03
CA TYR A 230 -14.06 -17.39 1.97
C TYR A 230 -14.52 -16.97 3.37
N GLU A 231 -15.40 -17.77 3.96
CA GLU A 231 -15.68 -17.71 5.39
C GLU A 231 -14.44 -18.24 6.10
N PHE A 232 -13.83 -17.40 6.91
CA PHE A 232 -12.85 -17.88 7.88
C PHE A 232 -13.59 -18.71 8.92
N ILE A 233 -13.21 -19.99 9.03
CA ILE A 233 -13.64 -20.90 10.08
C ILE A 233 -12.84 -20.62 11.34
#